data_0ac4a1518b1fd6ba53fe574105472f83
#
_entry.id   0ac4a1518b1fd6ba53fe574105472f83
#
_cell.length_a   1.000
_cell.length_b   1.000
_cell.length_c   1.000
_cell.angle_alpha   90.00
_cell.angle_beta   90.00
_cell.angle_gamma   90.00
#
_symmetry.space_group_name_H-M   'P 1'
#
loop_
_entity.id
_entity.type
_entity.pdbx_description
1 polymer ?
#
loop_
_entity_poly.entity_id
_entity_poly.type
_entity_poly.pdbx_seq_one_letter_code
_entity_poly.pdbx_strand_id
1 'polypeptide(L)'
;MKNNFLLLLLIFLSGSGIFFLAPTTSDIEKKDIVVDNNHVKNSNVFTNENIPTFDIVRITSKGDAVIAGRSKPYKIVSIFDGNQKLGEVKTDSNGEWVWTSETPLKPGTKRLFLEYIDENGKIYQSDQA
;
A
#
# COMPACT_ATOMS: atom_id res chain seq x y z
N MET A 1 -51.74 -13.40 -24.64
CA MET A 1 -53.00 -13.83 -24.01
C MET A 1 -52.82 -13.86 -22.51
N LYS A 2 -53.53 -12.98 -21.87
CA LYS A 2 -54.24 -13.07 -20.56
C LYS A 2 -53.38 -13.50 -19.38
N ASN A 3 -53.04 -12.52 -18.53
CA ASN A 3 -53.80 -12.04 -17.37
C ASN A 3 -54.00 -13.11 -16.31
N ASN A 4 -53.43 -12.78 -15.16
CA ASN A 4 -54.19 -12.60 -13.89
C ASN A 4 -53.13 -12.35 -12.81
N PHE A 5 -52.90 -11.22 -12.36
CA PHE A 5 -53.57 -10.26 -11.49
C PHE A 5 -54.62 -10.92 -10.57
N LEU A 6 -54.19 -11.18 -9.38
CA LEU A 6 -55.04 -11.22 -8.20
C LEU A 6 -54.17 -11.03 -6.97
N LEU A 7 -54.03 -9.85 -6.56
CA LEU A 7 -54.54 -9.14 -5.41
C LEU A 7 -55.14 -10.07 -4.34
N LEU A 8 -54.45 -10.21 -3.25
CA LEU A 8 -55.07 -10.50 -1.97
C LEU A 8 -54.42 -9.71 -0.86
N LEU A 9 -55.04 -8.60 -0.63
CA LEU A 9 -55.05 -7.77 0.54
C LEU A 9 -55.86 -8.48 1.62
N LEU A 10 -55.33 -8.58 2.82
CA LEU A 10 -56.07 -8.65 4.08
C LEU A 10 -55.04 -8.74 5.21
N ILE A 11 -54.77 -7.62 5.86
CA ILE A 11 -55.51 -7.08 7.02
C ILE A 11 -55.54 -8.09 8.17
N PHE A 12 -54.93 -7.73 9.21
CA PHE A 12 -55.34 -7.33 10.56
C PHE A 12 -54.39 -7.90 11.56
N LEU A 13 -54.13 -7.34 12.57
CA LEU A 13 -54.60 -6.29 13.47
C LEU A 13 -53.91 -6.55 14.81
N SER A 14 -53.48 -5.47 15.42
CA SER A 14 -53.34 -5.29 16.86
C SER A 14 -52.61 -6.36 17.66
N GLY A 15 -51.36 -6.03 17.98
CA GLY A 15 -50.73 -6.51 19.16
C GLY A 15 -49.98 -5.34 19.77
N SER A 16 -50.57 -4.72 20.75
CA SER A 16 -49.91 -3.78 21.65
C SER A 16 -48.71 -4.48 22.26
N GLY A 17 -47.53 -4.21 21.76
CA GLY A 17 -46.27 -4.73 22.26
C GLY A 17 -45.37 -3.56 22.55
N ILE A 18 -45.43 -3.14 23.77
CA ILE A 18 -44.49 -2.35 24.57
C ILE A 18 -43.16 -2.12 23.85
N PHE A 19 -42.97 -0.88 23.40
CA PHE A 19 -41.73 -0.36 22.96
C PHE A 19 -40.82 -0.20 24.19
N PHE A 20 -40.00 -1.22 24.48
CA PHE A 20 -38.99 -1.14 25.50
C PHE A 20 -37.81 -0.39 24.93
N LEU A 21 -37.75 0.90 25.20
CA LEU A 21 -36.57 1.72 24.96
C LEU A 21 -35.54 1.33 26.01
N ALA A 22 -34.64 0.44 25.64
CA ALA A 22 -33.44 0.23 26.42
C ALA A 22 -32.47 1.40 26.17
N PRO A 23 -32.05 2.11 27.21
CA PRO A 23 -30.95 3.05 27.04
C PRO A 23 -29.67 2.26 26.81
N THR A 24 -29.12 2.32 25.63
CA THR A 24 -27.76 1.92 25.40
C THR A 24 -26.85 2.97 26.02
N THR A 25 -26.56 2.81 27.29
CA THR A 25 -25.39 3.42 27.89
C THR A 25 -24.18 2.73 27.30
N SER A 26 -23.58 3.36 26.31
CA SER A 26 -22.23 3.06 25.92
C SER A 26 -21.32 3.54 27.06
N ASP A 27 -21.00 2.66 27.97
CA ASP A 27 -19.90 2.84 28.88
C ASP A 27 -18.64 2.86 28.04
N ILE A 28 -18.20 4.07 27.73
CA ILE A 28 -16.83 4.30 27.30
C ILE A 28 -15.99 4.11 28.57
N GLU A 29 -15.54 2.89 28.76
CA GLU A 29 -14.53 2.57 29.74
C GLU A 29 -13.28 3.37 29.36
N LYS A 30 -13.07 4.44 30.10
CA LYS A 30 -11.85 5.23 30.08
C LYS A 30 -10.76 4.32 30.64
N LYS A 31 -10.14 3.56 29.76
CA LYS A 31 -8.93 2.83 30.08
C LYS A 31 -7.82 3.86 30.22
N ASP A 32 -7.46 4.16 31.45
CA ASP A 32 -6.30 4.96 31.78
C ASP A 32 -5.08 4.35 31.09
N ILE A 33 -4.57 5.06 30.09
CA ILE A 33 -3.31 4.70 29.42
C ILE A 33 -2.22 5.08 30.42
N VAL A 34 -1.77 4.12 31.19
CA VAL A 34 -0.51 4.25 31.90
C VAL A 34 0.59 4.27 30.86
N VAL A 35 1.12 5.44 30.58
CA VAL A 35 2.30 5.60 29.75
C VAL A 35 3.50 5.12 30.56
N ASP A 36 3.80 3.85 30.45
CA ASP A 36 5.07 3.30 30.92
C ASP A 36 6.14 3.67 29.87
N ASN A 37 7.06 4.54 30.26
CA ASN A 37 8.13 5.09 29.41
C ASN A 37 9.27 4.10 29.15
N ASN A 38 9.02 2.81 29.16
CA ASN A 38 10.03 1.82 28.82
C ASN A 38 9.52 0.91 27.69
N HIS A 39 10.16 1.05 26.54
CA HIS A 39 10.00 0.22 25.36
C HIS A 39 8.84 0.58 24.42
N VAL A 40 8.90 1.75 23.84
CA VAL A 40 8.24 1.95 22.53
C VAL A 40 9.07 1.23 21.45
N LYS A 41 8.92 -0.09 21.42
CA LYS A 41 9.20 -0.94 20.27
C LYS A 41 7.90 -1.62 19.88
N ASN A 42 6.95 -0.85 19.39
CA ASN A 42 5.88 -1.34 18.52
C ASN A 42 5.20 -0.16 17.85
N SER A 43 5.96 0.58 17.06
CA SER A 43 5.35 1.14 15.88
C SER A 43 5.05 -0.08 14.99
N ASN A 44 3.79 -0.49 14.94
CA ASN A 44 3.26 -1.20 13.81
C ASN A 44 3.29 -0.24 12.61
N VAL A 45 4.47 0.13 12.19
CA VAL A 45 4.72 0.51 10.83
C VAL A 45 4.41 -0.77 10.07
N PHE A 46 3.25 -0.83 9.45
CA PHE A 46 3.01 -1.79 8.39
C PHE A 46 4.01 -1.40 7.29
N THR A 47 5.26 -1.78 7.49
CA THR A 47 6.23 -1.82 6.41
C THR A 47 5.64 -2.83 5.45
N ASN A 48 5.11 -2.32 4.36
CA ASN A 48 4.62 -3.18 3.30
C ASN A 48 5.90 -3.77 2.68
N GLU A 49 6.40 -4.88 3.26
CA GLU A 49 7.65 -5.55 2.89
C GLU A 49 7.74 -5.89 1.39
N ASN A 50 6.63 -5.64 0.70
CA ASN A 50 6.52 -5.87 -0.73
C ASN A 50 6.87 -4.63 -1.56
N ILE A 51 6.85 -3.43 -0.98
CA ILE A 51 7.15 -2.20 -1.73
C ILE A 51 8.65 -2.06 -1.88
N PRO A 52 9.18 -1.90 -3.10
CA PRO A 52 10.59 -1.63 -3.30
C PRO A 52 10.97 -0.27 -2.71
N THR A 53 12.20 -0.15 -2.20
CA THR A 53 12.69 1.07 -1.56
C THR A 53 14.01 1.52 -2.16
N PHE A 54 14.27 2.83 -2.11
CA PHE A 54 15.57 3.42 -2.39
C PHE A 54 16.37 3.52 -1.08
N ASP A 55 17.63 3.07 -1.11
CA ASP A 55 18.60 3.30 -0.05
C ASP A 55 19.64 4.37 -0.49
N ILE A 56 20.01 4.35 -1.77
CA ILE A 56 20.98 5.26 -2.36
C ILE A 56 20.48 5.71 -3.73
N VAL A 57 20.51 7.02 -3.96
CA VAL A 57 20.36 7.63 -5.29
C VAL A 57 21.50 8.62 -5.48
N ARG A 58 22.42 8.33 -6.40
CA ARG A 58 23.53 9.21 -6.77
C ARG A 58 23.52 9.41 -8.28
N ILE A 59 23.43 10.66 -8.72
CA ILE A 59 23.53 11.03 -10.13
C ILE A 59 24.61 12.13 -10.22
N THR A 60 25.60 11.91 -11.07
CA THR A 60 26.66 12.91 -11.30
C THR A 60 26.18 14.03 -12.22
N SER A 61 26.93 15.12 -12.26
CA SER A 61 26.66 16.22 -13.21
C SER A 61 26.79 15.79 -14.69
N LYS A 62 27.47 14.69 -14.95
CA LYS A 62 27.59 14.09 -16.27
C LYS A 62 26.45 13.14 -16.62
N GLY A 63 25.57 12.84 -15.65
CA GLY A 63 24.44 11.95 -15.83
C GLY A 63 24.71 10.49 -15.46
N ASP A 64 25.91 10.13 -14.99
CA ASP A 64 26.17 8.77 -14.53
C ASP A 64 25.39 8.52 -13.24
N ALA A 65 24.61 7.46 -13.21
CA ALA A 65 23.75 7.15 -12.07
C ALA A 65 24.14 5.83 -11.41
N VAL A 66 24.12 5.84 -10.07
CA VAL A 66 24.16 4.64 -9.21
C VAL A 66 22.97 4.72 -8.29
N ILE A 67 22.11 3.71 -8.35
CA ILE A 67 20.91 3.62 -7.54
C ILE A 67 20.91 2.25 -6.86
N ALA A 68 20.62 2.22 -5.57
CA ALA A 68 20.57 0.99 -4.80
C ALA A 68 19.37 1.00 -3.85
N GLY A 69 18.93 -0.17 -3.47
CA GLY A 69 17.82 -0.30 -2.54
C GLY A 69 17.46 -1.73 -2.22
N ARG A 70 16.23 -1.91 -1.79
CA ARG A 70 15.70 -3.20 -1.36
C ARG A 70 14.34 -3.49 -1.94
N SER A 71 14.05 -4.78 -2.06
CA SER A 71 12.75 -5.33 -2.40
C SER A 71 12.70 -6.80 -1.96
N LYS A 72 11.71 -7.57 -2.40
CA LYS A 72 11.70 -9.01 -2.15
C LYS A 72 12.90 -9.71 -2.79
N PRO A 73 13.45 -10.76 -2.16
CA PRO A 73 14.53 -11.56 -2.73
C PRO A 73 14.18 -12.16 -4.10
N TYR A 74 15.18 -12.21 -4.96
CA TYR A 74 15.12 -12.83 -6.30
C TYR A 74 14.06 -12.27 -7.24
N LYS A 75 13.64 -11.02 -7.03
CA LYS A 75 12.64 -10.34 -7.87
C LYS A 75 13.28 -9.30 -8.78
N ILE A 76 12.57 -8.95 -9.83
CA ILE A 76 12.99 -7.90 -10.74
C ILE A 76 12.34 -6.59 -10.31
N VAL A 77 13.19 -5.59 -10.07
CA VAL A 77 12.79 -4.22 -9.78
C VAL A 77 13.04 -3.38 -11.03
N SER A 78 12.02 -2.71 -11.51
CA SER A 78 12.12 -1.75 -12.62
C SER A 78 12.27 -0.33 -12.06
N ILE A 79 13.15 0.45 -12.68
CA ILE A 79 13.48 1.82 -12.27
C ILE A 79 12.96 2.78 -13.34
N PHE A 80 12.23 3.80 -12.92
CA PHE A 80 11.59 4.79 -13.79
C PHE A 80 12.02 6.21 -13.44
N ASP A 81 12.02 7.09 -14.45
CA ASP A 81 12.04 8.56 -14.34
C ASP A 81 10.77 9.09 -15.02
N GLY A 82 9.76 9.45 -14.25
CA GLY A 82 8.43 9.73 -14.77
C GLY A 82 7.88 8.57 -15.60
N ASN A 83 7.59 8.77 -16.85
CA ASN A 83 7.05 7.71 -17.72
C ASN A 83 8.13 6.89 -18.44
N GLN A 84 9.41 7.21 -18.20
CA GLN A 84 10.52 6.53 -18.90
C GLN A 84 11.12 5.45 -17.99
N LYS A 85 11.11 4.20 -18.47
CA LYS A 85 11.86 3.13 -17.81
C LYS A 85 13.36 3.34 -18.07
N LEU A 86 14.14 3.46 -17.01
CA LEU A 86 15.60 3.61 -17.06
C LEU A 86 16.29 2.27 -17.15
N GLY A 87 15.76 1.27 -16.48
CA GLY A 87 16.33 -0.07 -16.45
C GLY A 87 15.61 -0.98 -15.47
N GLU A 88 16.19 -2.15 -15.30
CA GLU A 88 15.73 -3.13 -14.32
C GLU A 88 16.90 -3.87 -13.71
N VAL A 89 16.71 -4.41 -12.53
CA VAL A 89 17.72 -5.16 -11.79
C VAL A 89 17.07 -6.28 -10.99
N LYS A 90 17.77 -7.39 -10.86
CA LYS A 90 17.33 -8.50 -10.01
C LYS A 90 17.91 -8.34 -8.61
N THR A 91 17.07 -8.49 -7.61
CA THR A 91 17.47 -8.52 -6.21
C THR A 91 18.21 -9.80 -5.88
N ASP A 92 19.11 -9.74 -4.92
CA ASP A 92 19.84 -10.89 -4.39
C ASP A 92 19.01 -11.70 -3.37
N SER A 93 19.65 -12.62 -2.65
CA SER A 93 19.01 -13.44 -1.61
C SER A 93 18.53 -12.66 -0.40
N ASN A 94 19.07 -11.47 -0.17
CA ASN A 94 18.66 -10.57 0.92
C ASN A 94 17.63 -9.52 0.47
N GLY A 95 17.28 -9.53 -0.82
CA GLY A 95 16.43 -8.51 -1.41
C GLY A 95 17.16 -7.20 -1.74
N GLU A 96 18.49 -7.19 -1.68
CA GLU A 96 19.30 -6.01 -2.01
C GLU A 96 19.56 -5.95 -3.52
N TRP A 97 19.65 -4.73 -4.04
CA TRP A 97 19.95 -4.51 -5.46
C TRP A 97 20.75 -3.22 -5.67
N VAL A 98 21.56 -3.23 -6.71
CA VAL A 98 22.29 -2.05 -7.20
C VAL A 98 22.14 -2.00 -8.71
N TRP A 99 21.79 -0.82 -9.21
CA TRP A 99 21.72 -0.52 -10.63
C TRP A 99 22.63 0.66 -10.97
N THR A 100 23.30 0.56 -12.12
CA THR A 100 24.11 1.65 -12.70
C THR A 100 23.60 1.94 -14.10
N SER A 101 23.57 3.23 -14.46
CA SER A 101 23.17 3.60 -15.81
C SER A 101 24.24 3.18 -16.84
N GLU A 102 23.81 2.53 -17.91
CA GLU A 102 24.71 2.19 -19.06
C GLU A 102 25.07 3.42 -19.87
N THR A 103 24.19 4.39 -19.91
CA THR A 103 24.37 5.67 -20.60
C THR A 103 23.99 6.81 -19.66
N PRO A 104 24.62 7.99 -19.81
CA PRO A 104 24.28 9.14 -18.99
C PRO A 104 22.80 9.50 -19.08
N LEU A 105 22.21 9.75 -17.92
CA LEU A 105 20.83 10.24 -17.84
C LEU A 105 20.74 11.68 -18.36
N LYS A 106 19.66 12.01 -19.03
CA LYS A 106 19.40 13.37 -19.53
C LYS A 106 19.41 14.37 -18.36
N PRO A 107 19.95 15.58 -18.56
CA PRO A 107 19.87 16.64 -17.54
C PRO A 107 18.43 16.98 -17.18
N GLY A 108 18.23 17.52 -15.98
CA GLY A 108 16.95 18.01 -15.49
C GLY A 108 16.51 17.33 -14.20
N THR A 109 15.38 17.80 -13.68
CA THR A 109 14.76 17.22 -12.47
C THR A 109 14.33 15.79 -12.75
N LYS A 110 14.67 14.90 -11.83
CA LYS A 110 14.30 13.49 -11.85
C LYS A 110 13.08 13.24 -10.96
N ARG A 111 12.23 12.33 -11.39
CA ARG A 111 11.10 11.81 -10.60
C ARG A 111 11.20 10.30 -10.61
N LEU A 112 12.13 9.81 -9.81
CA LEU A 112 12.45 8.40 -9.78
C LEU A 112 11.40 7.65 -8.96
N PHE A 113 10.98 6.50 -9.45
CA PHE A 113 10.22 5.53 -8.68
C PHE A 113 10.57 4.11 -9.12
N LEU A 114 10.20 3.17 -8.31
CA LEU A 114 10.45 1.75 -8.51
C LEU A 114 9.14 1.00 -8.68
N GLU A 115 9.18 -0.04 -9.50
CA GLU A 115 8.09 -1.00 -9.60
C GLU A 115 8.61 -2.43 -9.43
N TYR A 116 7.84 -3.22 -8.74
CA TYR A 116 7.98 -4.65 -8.66
C TYR A 116 6.63 -5.29 -8.94
N ILE A 117 6.60 -6.31 -9.79
CA ILE A 117 5.39 -7.07 -10.13
C ILE A 117 5.52 -8.46 -9.53
N ASP A 118 4.55 -8.87 -8.73
CA ASP A 118 4.54 -10.21 -8.14
C ASP A 118 4.02 -11.28 -9.12
N GLU A 119 4.03 -12.53 -8.68
CA GLU A 119 3.63 -13.68 -9.48
C GLU A 119 2.15 -13.67 -9.87
N ASN A 120 1.34 -12.89 -9.15
CA ASN A 120 -0.09 -12.72 -9.42
C ASN A 120 -0.37 -11.52 -10.34
N GLY A 121 0.69 -10.82 -10.78
CA GLY A 121 0.57 -9.62 -11.60
C GLY A 121 0.24 -8.34 -10.83
N LYS A 122 0.31 -8.38 -9.49
CA LYS A 122 0.08 -7.20 -8.67
C LYS A 122 1.33 -6.31 -8.68
N ILE A 123 1.11 -5.03 -8.94
CA ILE A 123 2.16 -4.01 -9.00
C ILE A 123 2.33 -3.38 -7.60
N TYR A 124 3.59 -3.30 -7.18
CA TYR A 124 4.03 -2.59 -5.98
C TYR A 124 4.95 -1.45 -6.43
N GLN A 125 4.58 -0.24 -6.10
CA GLN A 125 5.29 0.96 -6.49
C GLN A 125 5.83 1.69 -5.26
N SER A 126 7.08 2.19 -5.36
CA SER A 126 7.67 3.04 -4.32
C SER A 126 7.10 4.46 -4.35
N ASP A 127 7.36 5.21 -3.29
CA ASP A 127 7.28 6.67 -3.34
C ASP A 127 8.30 7.23 -4.33
N GLN A 128 8.11 8.48 -4.73
CA GLN A 128 9.04 9.18 -5.61
C GLN A 128 10.26 9.68 -4.83
N ALA A 129 11.44 9.58 -5.45
CA ALA A 129 12.70 10.11 -4.96
C ALA A 129 13.23 11.23 -5.87
#